data_fbbb8c1b02cf9b1e1e3581c4551dc98a
#
_entry.id   fbbb8c1b02cf9b1e1e3581c4551dc98a
#
_cell.length_a   1.000
_cell.length_b   1.000
_cell.length_c   1.000
_cell.angle_alpha   90.00
_cell.angle_beta   90.00
_cell.angle_gamma   90.00
#
_symmetry.space_group_name_H-M   'P 1'
#
loop_
_entity.id
_entity.type
_entity.pdbx_description
1 polymer ?
#
loop_
_entity_poly.entity_id
_entity_poly.type
_entity_poly.pdbx_seq_one_letter_code
_entity_poly.pdbx_strand_id
1 'polypeptide(L)'
;MDTLKKIQYALLAESLTLDDTARKTHKGSFIELTDGYTRYELEGDGDECFVLVHGFSSPYFIYDNLYEGLLGRGYQVLRYDLIGRGLSDRPEAVYDADFFVKQLDELTDALLPGKTFTIIGTSMGGIIGTRFVQMHPAKVSRLILLAPAVMDTFKAPSAMKLSDLPIIGDRLFRLIAPYVIISKSADELGIATEKEKDRYIRRFADFARYKGYFRALASSLAHCILDYDTAMEAYLATAASGKPMLVIWGTEDHTMPYYQIDRMKEVCPDAVYVTYRDSLHMFVYDEAERIAWDIVEWMNDIPKG
;
A
#
# COMPACT_ATOMS: atom_id res chain seq x y z
N MET A 1 14.48 -6.15 17.63
CA MET A 1 14.67 -7.56 17.16
C MET A 1 16.15 -7.85 16.96
N ASP A 2 16.62 -9.03 17.34
CA ASP A 2 18.03 -9.47 17.23
C ASP A 2 18.46 -9.58 15.73
N THR A 3 19.69 -9.13 15.43
CA THR A 3 20.32 -9.17 14.09
C THR A 3 20.34 -10.59 13.50
N LEU A 4 20.54 -11.62 14.33
CA LEU A 4 20.54 -13.01 13.91
C LEU A 4 19.18 -13.44 13.34
N LYS A 5 18.06 -13.01 13.96
CA LYS A 5 16.72 -13.29 13.44
C LYS A 5 16.47 -12.58 12.11
N LYS A 6 16.90 -11.33 11.95
CA LYS A 6 16.79 -10.60 10.68
C LYS A 6 17.51 -11.33 9.55
N ILE A 7 18.72 -11.83 9.82
CA ILE A 7 19.50 -12.64 8.85
C ILE A 7 18.75 -13.95 8.54
N GLN A 8 18.23 -14.65 9.55
CA GLN A 8 17.49 -15.90 9.36
C GLN A 8 16.29 -15.71 8.44
N TYR A 9 15.49 -14.65 8.65
CA TYR A 9 14.35 -14.33 7.79
C TYR A 9 14.78 -14.00 6.37
N ALA A 10 15.86 -13.24 6.20
CA ALA A 10 16.40 -12.93 4.88
C ALA A 10 16.86 -14.18 4.11
N LEU A 11 17.47 -15.16 4.81
CA LEU A 11 17.89 -16.44 4.22
C LEU A 11 16.71 -17.33 3.80
N LEU A 12 15.53 -17.15 4.40
CA LEU A 12 14.31 -17.87 4.04
C LEU A 12 13.52 -17.21 2.90
N ALA A 13 13.94 -16.02 2.45
CA ALA A 13 13.28 -15.30 1.37
C ALA A 13 13.21 -16.15 0.09
N GLU A 14 12.05 -16.08 -0.59
CA GLU A 14 11.77 -16.81 -1.85
C GLU A 14 12.02 -18.33 -1.81
N SER A 15 11.92 -18.95 -0.63
CA SER A 15 12.11 -20.39 -0.44
C SER A 15 10.86 -21.24 -0.77
N LEU A 16 9.69 -20.62 -0.90
CA LEU A 16 8.39 -21.28 -1.12
C LEU A 16 7.82 -20.93 -2.49
N THR A 17 6.98 -21.83 -2.99
CA THR A 17 6.12 -21.57 -4.17
C THR A 17 4.69 -21.30 -3.69
N LEU A 18 4.05 -20.27 -4.23
CA LEU A 18 2.64 -20.00 -3.97
C LEU A 18 1.81 -20.85 -4.93
N ASP A 19 1.18 -21.88 -4.38
CA ASP A 19 0.31 -22.79 -5.09
C ASP A 19 -1.05 -22.91 -4.37
N ASP A 20 -1.96 -23.69 -4.90
CA ASP A 20 -3.29 -23.90 -4.33
C ASP A 20 -3.24 -24.51 -2.93
N THR A 21 -2.22 -25.31 -2.63
CA THR A 21 -2.02 -25.86 -1.30
C THR A 21 -1.64 -24.76 -0.31
N ALA A 22 -0.71 -23.91 -0.69
CA ALA A 22 -0.32 -22.74 0.12
C ALA A 22 -1.52 -21.82 0.36
N ARG A 23 -2.32 -21.49 -0.69
CA ARG A 23 -3.51 -20.63 -0.55
C ARG A 23 -4.53 -21.20 0.45
N LYS A 24 -4.78 -22.52 0.44
CA LYS A 24 -5.71 -23.17 1.36
C LYS A 24 -5.30 -23.13 2.83
N THR A 25 -4.04 -22.86 3.13
CA THR A 25 -3.53 -22.76 4.52
C THR A 25 -3.67 -21.38 5.12
N HIS A 26 -4.05 -20.39 4.31
CA HIS A 26 -4.17 -18.99 4.73
C HIS A 26 -5.61 -18.52 4.77
N LYS A 27 -5.88 -17.51 5.62
CA LYS A 27 -7.17 -16.82 5.68
C LYS A 27 -7.37 -15.88 4.49
N GLY A 28 -8.61 -15.63 4.15
CA GLY A 28 -9.05 -14.77 3.07
C GLY A 28 -9.62 -15.55 1.90
N SER A 29 -10.23 -14.81 1.00
CA SER A 29 -10.77 -15.35 -0.25
C SER A 29 -9.81 -15.10 -1.39
N PHE A 30 -9.95 -15.86 -2.46
CA PHE A 30 -9.16 -15.74 -3.68
C PHE A 30 -10.09 -15.61 -4.88
N ILE A 31 -9.77 -14.70 -5.78
CA ILE A 31 -10.46 -14.53 -7.05
C ILE A 31 -9.44 -14.59 -8.18
N GLU A 32 -9.76 -15.29 -9.25
CA GLU A 32 -8.96 -15.31 -10.47
C GLU A 32 -9.29 -14.10 -11.32
N LEU A 33 -8.27 -13.26 -11.56
CA LEU A 33 -8.33 -12.10 -12.44
C LEU A 33 -7.44 -12.37 -13.65
N THR A 34 -7.38 -11.43 -14.59
CA THR A 34 -6.63 -11.60 -15.85
C THR A 34 -5.16 -11.96 -15.62
N ASP A 35 -4.51 -11.37 -14.62
CA ASP A 35 -3.07 -11.54 -14.37
C ASP A 35 -2.77 -12.52 -13.21
N GLY A 36 -3.74 -13.29 -12.77
CA GLY A 36 -3.59 -14.33 -11.75
C GLY A 36 -4.51 -14.14 -10.55
N TYR A 37 -4.36 -15.03 -9.57
CA TYR A 37 -5.17 -15.00 -8.36
C TYR A 37 -4.83 -13.80 -7.48
N THR A 38 -5.88 -13.08 -7.07
CA THR A 38 -5.82 -12.02 -6.08
C THR A 38 -6.44 -12.48 -4.77
N ARG A 39 -5.69 -12.36 -3.67
CA ARG A 39 -6.19 -12.58 -2.32
C ARG A 39 -6.91 -11.33 -1.84
N TYR A 40 -8.12 -11.49 -1.25
CA TYR A 40 -8.91 -10.40 -0.71
C TYR A 40 -9.71 -10.79 0.53
N GLU A 41 -10.21 -9.80 1.24
CA GLU A 41 -11.27 -9.89 2.25
C GLU A 41 -12.26 -8.75 1.99
N LEU A 42 -13.54 -9.09 1.96
CA LEU A 42 -14.64 -8.14 1.84
C LEU A 42 -15.66 -8.48 2.92
N GLU A 43 -15.82 -7.57 3.87
CA GLU A 43 -16.74 -7.74 4.99
C GLU A 43 -17.55 -6.46 5.24
N GLY A 44 -18.63 -6.59 6.04
CA GLY A 44 -19.58 -5.51 6.29
C GLY A 44 -20.61 -5.38 5.19
N ASP A 45 -21.72 -4.73 5.53
CA ASP A 45 -22.89 -4.51 4.67
C ASP A 45 -23.34 -3.03 4.63
N GLY A 46 -22.48 -2.14 5.11
CA GLY A 46 -22.73 -0.69 5.08
C GLY A 46 -22.86 -0.15 3.67
N ASP A 47 -23.61 0.95 3.55
CA ASP A 47 -23.81 1.65 2.26
C ASP A 47 -22.49 2.26 1.74
N GLU A 48 -21.66 2.77 2.65
CA GLU A 48 -20.33 3.29 2.32
C GLU A 48 -19.30 2.15 2.31
N CYS A 49 -18.55 2.05 1.21
CA CYS A 49 -17.53 1.03 1.04
C CYS A 49 -16.13 1.66 0.99
N PHE A 50 -15.19 1.11 1.75
CA PHE A 50 -13.77 1.45 1.69
C PHE A 50 -12.98 0.37 0.97
N VAL A 51 -12.07 0.78 0.09
CA VAL A 51 -11.11 -0.09 -0.59
C VAL A 51 -9.70 0.28 -0.14
N LEU A 52 -9.02 -0.65 0.55
CA LEU A 52 -7.71 -0.43 1.16
C LEU A 52 -6.60 -0.89 0.23
N VAL A 53 -5.79 0.05 -0.25
CA VAL A 53 -4.69 -0.16 -1.21
C VAL A 53 -3.36 0.03 -0.49
N HIS A 54 -2.67 -1.08 -0.17
CA HIS A 54 -1.45 -1.05 0.61
C HIS A 54 -0.23 -0.53 -0.18
N GLY A 55 0.88 -0.31 0.53
CA GLY A 55 2.10 0.24 -0.02
C GLY A 55 3.04 -0.77 -0.69
N PHE A 56 4.31 -0.38 -0.78
CA PHE A 56 5.34 -1.04 -1.58
C PHE A 56 5.63 -2.48 -1.16
N SER A 57 5.97 -2.70 0.12
CA SER A 57 6.48 -4.00 0.56
C SER A 57 5.50 -4.78 1.44
N SER A 58 4.79 -4.13 2.33
CA SER A 58 3.93 -4.80 3.29
C SER A 58 2.55 -5.07 2.72
N PRO A 59 2.05 -6.32 2.76
CA PRO A 59 0.75 -6.68 2.20
C PRO A 59 -0.42 -6.26 3.11
N TYR A 60 -1.62 -6.72 2.80
CA TYR A 60 -2.90 -6.36 3.41
C TYR A 60 -2.90 -6.22 4.93
N PHE A 61 -2.07 -6.96 5.63
CA PHE A 61 -2.11 -7.03 7.09
C PHE A 61 -1.70 -5.72 7.80
N ILE A 62 -1.10 -4.77 7.09
CA ILE A 62 -0.85 -3.43 7.64
C ILE A 62 -2.14 -2.73 8.02
N TYR A 63 -3.23 -3.15 7.44
CA TYR A 63 -4.56 -2.62 7.67
C TYR A 63 -5.38 -3.42 8.70
N ASP A 64 -4.84 -4.46 9.37
CA ASP A 64 -5.65 -5.30 10.26
C ASP A 64 -6.49 -4.46 11.24
N ASN A 65 -5.85 -3.54 11.95
CA ASN A 65 -6.55 -2.72 12.96
C ASN A 65 -7.50 -1.68 12.32
N LEU A 66 -7.11 -1.09 11.19
CA LEU A 66 -7.97 -0.13 10.48
C LEU A 66 -9.18 -0.83 9.86
N TYR A 67 -8.98 -2.03 9.32
CA TYR A 67 -10.05 -2.86 8.78
C TYR A 67 -11.11 -3.16 9.83
N GLU A 68 -10.71 -3.67 10.99
CA GLU A 68 -11.59 -3.94 12.12
C GLU A 68 -12.25 -2.64 12.65
N GLY A 69 -11.49 -1.55 12.72
CA GLY A 69 -11.99 -0.25 13.17
C GLY A 69 -13.07 0.32 12.27
N LEU A 70 -12.98 0.17 10.95
CA LEU A 70 -14.00 0.61 9.99
C LEU A 70 -15.21 -0.33 10.00
N LEU A 71 -15.01 -1.65 10.06
CA LEU A 71 -16.10 -2.62 10.20
C LEU A 71 -16.90 -2.39 11.47
N GLY A 72 -16.23 -2.13 12.61
CA GLY A 72 -16.86 -1.82 13.89
C GLY A 72 -17.71 -0.54 13.87
N ARG A 73 -17.51 0.32 12.88
CA ARG A 73 -18.30 1.55 12.64
C ARG A 73 -19.41 1.35 11.60
N GLY A 74 -19.62 0.11 11.15
CA GLY A 74 -20.72 -0.25 10.24
C GLY A 74 -20.43 -0.01 8.75
N TYR A 75 -19.18 0.18 8.36
CA TYR A 75 -18.80 0.32 6.96
C TYR A 75 -18.60 -1.05 6.28
N GLN A 76 -18.75 -1.10 4.96
CA GLN A 76 -18.24 -2.19 4.15
C GLN A 76 -16.77 -1.94 3.82
N VAL A 77 -15.92 -2.95 3.95
CA VAL A 77 -14.47 -2.79 3.73
C VAL A 77 -13.94 -3.91 2.86
N LEU A 78 -13.29 -3.53 1.76
CA LEU A 78 -12.49 -4.41 0.89
C LEU A 78 -11.00 -4.13 1.15
N ARG A 79 -10.26 -5.17 1.52
CA ARG A 79 -8.79 -5.15 1.50
C ARG A 79 -8.25 -6.31 0.68
N TYR A 80 -7.13 -6.12 0.02
CA TYR A 80 -6.56 -7.13 -0.84
C TYR A 80 -5.04 -7.06 -0.86
N ASP A 81 -4.40 -8.08 -1.38
CA ASP A 81 -2.97 -8.05 -1.69
C ASP A 81 -2.76 -7.59 -3.12
N LEU A 82 -1.93 -6.56 -3.30
CA LEU A 82 -1.46 -6.17 -4.62
C LEU A 82 -0.79 -7.37 -5.31
N ILE A 83 -1.00 -7.52 -6.60
CA ILE A 83 -0.31 -8.52 -7.39
C ILE A 83 1.20 -8.39 -7.19
N GLY A 84 1.89 -9.52 -6.99
CA GLY A 84 3.29 -9.50 -6.57
C GLY A 84 3.53 -9.46 -5.06
N ARG A 85 2.50 -9.30 -4.22
CA ARG A 85 2.58 -9.18 -2.73
C ARG A 85 1.70 -10.22 -2.06
N GLY A 86 1.93 -10.40 -0.75
CA GLY A 86 1.09 -11.23 0.10
C GLY A 86 0.88 -12.64 -0.46
N LEU A 87 -0.37 -12.98 -0.69
CA LEU A 87 -0.81 -14.23 -1.27
C LEU A 87 -1.44 -14.08 -2.67
N SER A 88 -1.37 -12.88 -3.26
CA SER A 88 -1.68 -12.68 -4.67
C SER A 88 -0.57 -13.22 -5.57
N ASP A 89 -0.89 -13.59 -6.79
CA ASP A 89 0.07 -14.14 -7.75
C ASP A 89 1.20 -13.16 -8.11
N ARG A 90 2.27 -13.70 -8.69
CA ARG A 90 3.50 -12.99 -9.03
C ARG A 90 3.90 -13.26 -10.48
N PRO A 91 3.07 -12.84 -11.47
CA PRO A 91 3.38 -13.06 -12.89
C PRO A 91 4.69 -12.37 -13.29
N GLU A 92 5.27 -12.79 -14.39
CA GLU A 92 6.35 -12.06 -15.05
C GLU A 92 5.75 -10.90 -15.85
N ALA A 93 5.80 -9.70 -15.26
CA ALA A 93 5.20 -8.49 -15.80
C ALA A 93 6.02 -7.25 -15.39
N VAL A 94 5.75 -6.13 -16.02
CA VAL A 94 6.13 -4.80 -15.52
C VAL A 94 5.09 -4.38 -14.48
N TYR A 95 5.55 -4.07 -13.28
CA TYR A 95 4.69 -3.69 -12.16
C TYR A 95 4.63 -2.17 -12.05
N ASP A 96 4.02 -1.52 -13.04
CA ASP A 96 3.75 -0.09 -13.07
C ASP A 96 2.40 0.27 -12.42
N ALA A 97 2.07 1.55 -12.39
CA ALA A 97 0.81 2.03 -11.81
C ALA A 97 -0.42 1.47 -12.56
N ASP A 98 -0.36 1.39 -13.88
CA ASP A 98 -1.48 0.91 -14.71
C ASP A 98 -1.74 -0.59 -14.50
N PHE A 99 -0.70 -1.39 -14.28
CA PHE A 99 -0.82 -2.81 -13.94
C PHE A 99 -1.57 -3.02 -12.61
N PHE A 100 -1.27 -2.21 -11.60
CA PHE A 100 -2.00 -2.26 -10.33
C PHE A 100 -3.42 -1.70 -10.45
N VAL A 101 -3.63 -0.65 -11.24
CA VAL A 101 -4.96 -0.11 -11.52
C VAL A 101 -5.84 -1.14 -12.20
N LYS A 102 -5.32 -1.89 -13.17
CA LYS A 102 -6.04 -2.99 -13.82
C LYS A 102 -6.49 -4.04 -12.82
N GLN A 103 -5.61 -4.48 -11.91
CA GLN A 103 -5.99 -5.41 -10.83
C GLN A 103 -7.13 -4.86 -9.99
N LEU A 104 -7.03 -3.59 -9.56
CA LEU A 104 -8.04 -2.95 -8.72
C LEU A 104 -9.37 -2.79 -9.46
N ASP A 105 -9.33 -2.48 -10.73
CA ASP A 105 -10.52 -2.33 -11.59
C ASP A 105 -11.27 -3.65 -11.74
N GLU A 106 -10.58 -4.71 -12.15
CA GLU A 106 -11.16 -6.05 -12.28
C GLU A 106 -11.71 -6.57 -10.94
N LEU A 107 -10.97 -6.34 -9.84
CA LEU A 107 -11.38 -6.76 -8.50
C LEU A 107 -12.66 -6.05 -8.06
N THR A 108 -12.73 -4.73 -8.24
CA THR A 108 -13.90 -3.95 -7.84
C THR A 108 -15.11 -4.19 -8.75
N ASP A 109 -14.91 -4.45 -10.03
CA ASP A 109 -16.01 -4.86 -10.92
C ASP A 109 -16.62 -6.20 -10.50
N ALA A 110 -15.79 -7.14 -10.06
CA ALA A 110 -16.26 -8.45 -9.63
C ALA A 110 -16.93 -8.43 -8.24
N LEU A 111 -16.41 -7.64 -7.29
CA LEU A 111 -16.84 -7.69 -5.90
C LEU A 111 -17.80 -6.57 -5.48
N LEU A 112 -17.78 -5.44 -6.18
CA LEU A 112 -18.55 -4.22 -5.88
C LEU A 112 -19.30 -3.72 -7.13
N PRO A 113 -20.04 -4.58 -7.87
CA PRO A 113 -20.64 -4.21 -9.14
C PRO A 113 -21.59 -3.02 -8.99
N GLY A 114 -21.32 -1.94 -9.75
CA GLY A 114 -22.16 -0.74 -9.77
C GLY A 114 -22.06 0.14 -8.51
N LYS A 115 -21.23 -0.21 -7.52
CA LYS A 115 -20.99 0.63 -6.34
C LYS A 115 -19.90 1.66 -6.60
N THR A 116 -20.05 2.83 -6.00
CA THR A 116 -18.95 3.76 -5.76
C THR A 116 -18.33 3.48 -4.40
N PHE A 117 -17.04 3.77 -4.25
CA PHE A 117 -16.29 3.50 -3.02
C PHE A 117 -15.29 4.60 -2.71
N THR A 118 -14.86 4.64 -1.45
CA THR A 118 -13.73 5.47 -0.99
C THR A 118 -12.44 4.64 -1.03
N ILE A 119 -11.40 5.12 -1.70
CA ILE A 119 -10.08 4.49 -1.67
C ILE A 119 -9.28 5.02 -0.49
N ILE A 120 -8.63 4.13 0.26
CA ILE A 120 -7.58 4.46 1.25
C ILE A 120 -6.26 3.91 0.72
N GLY A 121 -5.39 4.81 0.25
CA GLY A 121 -4.09 4.46 -0.32
C GLY A 121 -2.93 4.83 0.60
N THR A 122 -2.09 3.86 0.99
CA THR A 122 -0.89 4.10 1.81
C THR A 122 0.37 4.09 0.96
N SER A 123 1.23 5.11 1.07
CA SER A 123 2.53 5.15 0.39
C SER A 123 2.39 4.96 -1.13
N MET A 124 2.97 3.92 -1.74
CA MET A 124 2.76 3.54 -3.15
C MET A 124 1.27 3.35 -3.49
N GLY A 125 0.44 2.90 -2.53
CA GLY A 125 -1.01 2.81 -2.71
C GLY A 125 -1.68 4.16 -2.98
N GLY A 126 -1.04 5.27 -2.61
CA GLY A 126 -1.47 6.62 -2.98
C GLY A 126 -1.32 6.88 -4.48
N ILE A 127 -0.21 6.45 -5.11
CA ILE A 127 -0.01 6.52 -6.56
C ILE A 127 -1.09 5.69 -7.27
N ILE A 128 -1.30 4.46 -6.81
CA ILE A 128 -2.30 3.55 -7.40
C ILE A 128 -3.71 4.14 -7.27
N GLY A 129 -4.06 4.67 -6.08
CA GLY A 129 -5.37 5.26 -5.84
C GLY A 129 -5.65 6.50 -6.68
N THR A 130 -4.68 7.41 -6.82
CA THR A 130 -4.81 8.61 -7.67
C THR A 130 -4.87 8.24 -9.15
N ARG A 131 -4.05 7.28 -9.59
CA ARG A 131 -4.10 6.78 -10.98
C ARG A 131 -5.44 6.09 -11.27
N PHE A 132 -5.98 5.37 -10.29
CA PHE A 132 -7.32 4.77 -10.41
C PHE A 132 -8.42 5.85 -10.54
N VAL A 133 -8.36 6.92 -9.75
CA VAL A 133 -9.29 8.06 -9.88
C VAL A 133 -9.19 8.70 -11.26
N GLN A 134 -7.98 8.88 -11.79
CA GLN A 134 -7.77 9.43 -13.13
C GLN A 134 -8.42 8.57 -14.21
N MET A 135 -8.26 7.24 -14.14
CA MET A 135 -8.75 6.32 -15.18
C MET A 135 -10.23 5.96 -15.00
N HIS A 136 -10.71 5.85 -13.76
CA HIS A 136 -12.06 5.39 -13.41
C HIS A 136 -12.77 6.36 -12.45
N PRO A 137 -12.89 7.64 -12.78
CA PRO A 137 -13.42 8.66 -11.85
C PRO A 137 -14.86 8.37 -11.37
N ALA A 138 -15.66 7.68 -12.17
CA ALA A 138 -17.05 7.36 -11.81
C ALA A 138 -17.15 6.31 -10.70
N LYS A 139 -16.12 5.49 -10.45
CA LYS A 139 -16.13 4.44 -9.42
C LYS A 139 -15.73 4.97 -8.04
N VAL A 140 -15.05 6.11 -7.95
CA VAL A 140 -14.51 6.62 -6.69
C VAL A 140 -15.32 7.80 -6.18
N SER A 141 -15.82 7.71 -4.96
CA SER A 141 -16.52 8.80 -4.28
C SER A 141 -15.55 9.76 -3.60
N ARG A 142 -14.51 9.24 -2.93
CA ARG A 142 -13.56 9.99 -2.11
C ARG A 142 -12.19 9.31 -2.14
N LEU A 143 -11.14 10.05 -1.81
CA LEU A 143 -9.79 9.51 -1.71
C LEU A 143 -9.15 9.88 -0.36
N ILE A 144 -8.57 8.91 0.31
CA ILE A 144 -7.82 9.08 1.56
C ILE A 144 -6.39 8.60 1.32
N LEU A 145 -5.43 9.45 1.60
CA LEU A 145 -4.02 9.19 1.37
C LEU A 145 -3.27 9.19 2.70
N LEU A 146 -2.62 8.07 3.00
CA LEU A 146 -1.83 7.87 4.22
C LEU A 146 -0.34 7.87 3.85
N ALA A 147 0.39 8.93 4.20
CA ALA A 147 1.78 9.15 3.84
C ALA A 147 2.07 8.75 2.38
N PRO A 148 1.37 9.37 1.41
CA PRO A 148 1.46 8.96 0.02
C PRO A 148 2.85 9.17 -0.56
N ALA A 149 3.24 8.32 -1.52
CA ALA A 149 4.45 8.54 -2.30
C ALA A 149 4.21 9.68 -3.29
N VAL A 150 4.68 10.89 -2.95
CA VAL A 150 4.64 12.10 -3.80
C VAL A 150 6.07 12.46 -4.17
N MET A 151 6.41 12.40 -5.44
CA MET A 151 7.80 12.31 -5.81
C MET A 151 8.24 13.30 -6.87
N ASP A 152 8.85 14.43 -6.47
CA ASP A 152 9.78 15.14 -7.35
C ASP A 152 11.17 15.32 -6.73
N THR A 153 11.34 14.99 -5.45
CA THR A 153 12.56 15.27 -4.70
C THR A 153 13.15 14.07 -3.96
N PHE A 154 12.52 12.90 -4.01
CA PHE A 154 13.09 11.71 -3.40
C PHE A 154 14.35 11.30 -4.16
N LYS A 155 15.51 11.70 -3.63
CA LYS A 155 16.76 11.13 -4.05
C LYS A 155 16.79 9.69 -3.55
N ALA A 156 16.35 8.75 -4.39
CA ALA A 156 16.47 7.34 -4.10
C ALA A 156 17.87 7.06 -3.54
N PRO A 157 18.01 6.38 -2.40
CA PRO A 157 19.32 5.99 -1.90
C PRO A 157 20.14 5.37 -3.03
N SER A 158 21.44 5.66 -3.09
CA SER A 158 22.30 5.22 -4.18
C SER A 158 22.26 3.68 -4.40
N ALA A 159 21.89 2.93 -3.37
CA ALA A 159 21.62 1.49 -3.45
C ALA A 159 20.35 1.15 -4.27
N MET A 160 19.36 2.04 -4.37
CA MET A 160 18.18 1.84 -5.21
C MET A 160 18.47 2.11 -6.69
N LYS A 161 19.44 2.99 -6.99
CA LYS A 161 19.92 3.21 -8.38
C LYS A 161 20.67 2.02 -8.95
N LEU A 162 21.01 1.03 -8.11
CA LEU A 162 21.61 -0.24 -8.55
C LEU A 162 20.61 -1.10 -9.34
N SER A 163 19.29 -0.89 -9.16
CA SER A 163 18.25 -1.55 -9.96
C SER A 163 18.30 -1.16 -11.44
N ASP A 164 18.87 0.01 -11.75
CA ASP A 164 18.99 0.53 -13.13
C ASP A 164 20.10 -0.18 -13.94
N LEU A 165 20.89 -1.05 -13.30
CA LEU A 165 21.92 -1.84 -13.98
C LEU A 165 21.29 -3.12 -14.57
N PRO A 166 21.15 -3.23 -15.89
CA PRO A 166 20.55 -4.40 -16.51
C PRO A 166 21.30 -5.68 -16.10
N ILE A 167 20.54 -6.73 -15.71
CA ILE A 167 21.01 -8.08 -15.33
C ILE A 167 21.74 -8.15 -13.97
N ILE A 168 22.64 -7.22 -13.66
CA ILE A 168 23.43 -7.21 -12.41
C ILE A 168 22.61 -6.60 -11.27
N GLY A 169 21.85 -5.53 -11.55
CA GLY A 169 21.04 -4.82 -10.57
C GLY A 169 19.96 -5.68 -9.96
N ASP A 170 19.20 -6.44 -10.77
CA ASP A 170 18.16 -7.35 -10.31
C ASP A 170 18.70 -8.45 -9.39
N ARG A 171 19.83 -9.09 -9.78
CA ARG A 171 20.47 -10.13 -8.97
C ARG A 171 21.00 -9.59 -7.65
N LEU A 172 21.62 -8.42 -7.67
CA LEU A 172 22.18 -7.79 -6.47
C LEU A 172 21.05 -7.28 -5.56
N PHE A 173 19.99 -6.71 -6.13
CA PHE A 173 18.80 -6.31 -5.39
C PHE A 173 18.20 -7.52 -4.66
N ARG A 174 17.97 -8.64 -5.33
CA ARG A 174 17.43 -9.88 -4.72
C ARG A 174 18.33 -10.44 -3.61
N LEU A 175 19.62 -10.22 -3.67
CA LEU A 175 20.55 -10.68 -2.64
C LEU A 175 20.52 -9.80 -1.39
N ILE A 176 20.39 -8.48 -1.57
CA ILE A 176 20.51 -7.49 -0.49
C ILE A 176 19.15 -7.06 0.06
N ALA A 177 18.15 -6.89 -0.82
CA ALA A 177 16.82 -6.37 -0.46
C ALA A 177 16.12 -7.16 0.66
N PRO A 178 16.17 -8.50 0.74
CA PRO A 178 15.55 -9.24 1.83
C PRO A 178 16.00 -8.73 3.20
N TYR A 179 17.31 -8.60 3.40
CA TYR A 179 17.86 -8.12 4.66
C TYR A 179 17.50 -6.65 4.94
N VAL A 180 17.65 -5.79 3.94
CA VAL A 180 17.41 -4.34 4.09
C VAL A 180 15.93 -4.06 4.36
N ILE A 181 15.02 -4.65 3.58
CA ILE A 181 13.60 -4.40 3.70
C ILE A 181 13.08 -4.96 5.03
N ILE A 182 13.43 -6.20 5.39
CA ILE A 182 13.04 -6.82 6.67
C ILE A 182 13.61 -6.01 7.85
N SER A 183 14.84 -5.51 7.74
CA SER A 183 15.45 -4.72 8.81
C SER A 183 14.78 -3.38 9.01
N LYS A 184 14.43 -2.68 7.93
CA LYS A 184 13.82 -1.36 7.99
C LYS A 184 12.33 -1.39 8.35
N SER A 185 11.60 -2.43 7.95
CA SER A 185 10.15 -2.48 8.15
C SER A 185 9.70 -2.31 9.59
N ALA A 186 10.50 -2.78 10.57
CA ALA A 186 10.18 -2.62 11.98
C ALA A 186 10.63 -1.28 12.57
N ASP A 187 11.63 -0.66 11.96
CA ASP A 187 12.16 0.62 12.46
C ASP A 187 11.17 1.78 12.20
N GLU A 188 10.24 1.57 11.26
CA GLU A 188 9.16 2.51 10.91
C GLU A 188 7.86 2.32 11.73
N LEU A 189 7.83 1.39 12.69
CA LEU A 189 6.76 1.24 13.67
C LEU A 189 7.06 2.14 14.88
N GLY A 190 6.21 3.15 15.13
CA GLY A 190 6.46 4.19 16.11
C GLY A 190 6.15 3.77 17.55
N ILE A 191 4.87 3.52 17.83
CA ILE A 191 4.37 3.24 19.19
C ILE A 191 4.27 1.75 19.50
N ALA A 192 4.53 0.89 18.55
CA ALA A 192 4.46 -0.55 18.73
C ALA A 192 5.49 -1.07 19.74
N THR A 193 5.05 -1.97 20.61
CA THR A 193 5.94 -2.67 21.54
C THR A 193 6.91 -3.60 20.80
N GLU A 194 8.01 -3.98 21.44
CA GLU A 194 8.97 -4.93 20.83
C GLU A 194 8.31 -6.27 20.44
N LYS A 195 7.29 -6.70 21.17
CA LYS A 195 6.51 -7.90 20.84
C LYS A 195 5.68 -7.72 19.56
N GLU A 196 5.09 -6.56 19.39
CA GLU A 196 4.32 -6.21 18.18
C GLU A 196 5.22 -6.06 16.97
N LYS A 197 6.38 -5.40 17.13
CA LYS A 197 7.41 -5.32 16.09
C LYS A 197 7.87 -6.72 15.65
N ASP A 198 8.13 -7.62 16.59
CA ASP A 198 8.50 -9.01 16.32
C ASP A 198 7.38 -9.77 15.58
N ARG A 199 6.12 -9.55 15.95
CA ARG A 199 4.95 -10.13 15.29
C ARG A 199 4.79 -9.61 13.86
N TYR A 200 4.92 -8.31 13.68
CA TYR A 200 4.87 -7.66 12.36
C TYR A 200 5.92 -8.23 11.42
N ILE A 201 7.19 -8.27 11.87
CA ILE A 201 8.30 -8.77 11.05
C ILE A 201 8.13 -10.24 10.70
N ARG A 202 7.66 -11.08 11.62
CA ARG A 202 7.38 -12.48 11.31
C ARG A 202 6.35 -12.60 10.19
N ARG A 203 5.23 -11.90 10.30
CA ARG A 203 4.20 -11.91 9.25
C ARG A 203 4.75 -11.42 7.91
N PHE A 204 5.50 -10.33 7.93
CA PHE A 204 6.14 -9.81 6.74
C PHE A 204 7.09 -10.83 6.10
N ALA A 205 7.97 -11.43 6.92
CA ALA A 205 8.93 -12.44 6.46
C ALA A 205 8.24 -13.68 5.89
N ASP A 206 7.10 -14.11 6.45
CA ASP A 206 6.34 -15.24 5.94
C ASP A 206 5.85 -15.00 4.50
N PHE A 207 5.39 -13.80 4.17
CA PHE A 207 4.99 -13.44 2.81
C PHE A 207 6.19 -13.27 1.86
N ALA A 208 7.32 -12.78 2.35
CA ALA A 208 8.56 -12.64 1.58
C ALA A 208 9.21 -13.97 1.19
N ARG A 209 8.77 -15.10 1.78
CA ARG A 209 9.23 -16.44 1.42
C ARG A 209 8.74 -16.94 0.07
N TYR A 210 7.69 -16.37 -0.50
CA TYR A 210 7.13 -16.82 -1.77
C TYR A 210 7.92 -16.25 -2.95
N LYS A 211 8.35 -17.13 -3.87
CA LYS A 211 9.14 -16.80 -5.07
C LYS A 211 8.47 -15.71 -5.91
N GLY A 212 9.29 -14.83 -6.47
CA GLY A 212 8.86 -13.70 -7.29
C GLY A 212 8.54 -12.42 -6.51
N TYR A 213 8.57 -12.46 -5.17
CA TYR A 213 8.30 -11.31 -4.32
C TYR A 213 9.30 -10.16 -4.57
N PHE A 214 10.60 -10.45 -4.51
CA PHE A 214 11.63 -9.41 -4.68
C PHE A 214 11.76 -8.96 -6.13
N ARG A 215 11.46 -9.82 -7.12
CA ARG A 215 11.35 -9.40 -8.52
C ARG A 215 10.21 -8.40 -8.70
N ALA A 216 9.03 -8.68 -8.14
CA ALA A 216 7.90 -7.77 -8.19
C ALA A 216 8.19 -6.44 -7.48
N LEU A 217 8.92 -6.47 -6.33
CA LEU A 217 9.36 -5.26 -5.66
C LEU A 217 10.31 -4.43 -6.52
N ALA A 218 11.35 -5.05 -7.12
CA ALA A 218 12.30 -4.36 -7.98
C ALA A 218 11.59 -3.66 -9.16
N SER A 219 10.70 -4.38 -9.83
CA SER A 219 9.91 -3.83 -10.94
C SER A 219 9.00 -2.68 -10.48
N SER A 220 8.31 -2.82 -9.35
CA SER A 220 7.45 -1.73 -8.83
C SER A 220 8.23 -0.51 -8.39
N LEU A 221 9.44 -0.70 -7.85
CA LEU A 221 10.31 0.42 -7.51
C LEU A 221 10.67 1.20 -8.77
N ALA A 222 11.12 0.52 -9.81
CA ALA A 222 11.57 1.13 -11.06
C ALA A 222 10.43 1.76 -11.88
N HIS A 223 9.27 1.10 -11.94
CA HIS A 223 8.22 1.46 -12.90
C HIS A 223 6.93 2.05 -12.27
N CYS A 224 6.80 2.03 -10.93
CA CYS A 224 5.67 2.66 -10.26
C CYS A 224 6.14 3.79 -9.32
N ILE A 225 7.08 3.50 -8.40
CA ILE A 225 7.51 4.49 -7.40
C ILE A 225 8.43 5.54 -8.01
N LEU A 226 9.36 5.17 -8.89
CA LEU A 226 10.31 6.08 -9.53
C LEU A 226 9.81 6.66 -10.86
N ASP A 227 8.62 6.29 -11.30
CA ASP A 227 7.92 6.94 -12.42
C ASP A 227 7.19 8.20 -11.92
N TYR A 228 7.97 9.25 -11.72
CA TYR A 228 7.48 10.51 -11.16
C TYR A 228 6.50 11.23 -12.07
N ASP A 229 6.66 11.10 -13.37
CA ASP A 229 5.82 11.77 -14.36
C ASP A 229 4.40 11.19 -14.30
N THR A 230 4.26 9.88 -14.36
CA THR A 230 2.96 9.19 -14.24
C THR A 230 2.31 9.45 -12.88
N ALA A 231 3.09 9.42 -11.79
CA ALA A 231 2.58 9.70 -10.45
C ALA A 231 2.06 11.14 -10.35
N MET A 232 2.83 12.13 -10.80
CA MET A 232 2.45 13.55 -10.75
C MET A 232 1.23 13.83 -11.62
N GLU A 233 1.17 13.28 -12.83
CA GLU A 233 -0.01 13.37 -13.70
C GLU A 233 -1.27 12.88 -12.99
N ALA A 234 -1.19 11.73 -12.30
CA ALA A 234 -2.31 11.16 -11.56
C ALA A 234 -2.77 12.03 -10.39
N TYR A 235 -1.83 12.61 -9.62
CA TYR A 235 -2.17 13.55 -8.54
C TYR A 235 -2.85 14.81 -9.07
N LEU A 236 -2.34 15.42 -10.13
CA LEU A 236 -2.92 16.61 -10.76
C LEU A 236 -4.32 16.32 -11.33
N ALA A 237 -4.50 15.19 -12.01
CA ALA A 237 -5.80 14.78 -12.54
C ALA A 237 -6.82 14.52 -11.42
N THR A 238 -6.37 13.92 -10.31
CA THR A 238 -7.23 13.71 -9.13
C THR A 238 -7.63 15.03 -8.48
N ALA A 239 -6.71 15.97 -8.31
CA ALA A 239 -7.01 17.32 -7.82
C ALA A 239 -8.03 18.05 -8.72
N ALA A 240 -7.82 17.98 -10.04
CA ALA A 240 -8.73 18.58 -11.03
C ALA A 240 -10.12 17.93 -11.07
N SER A 241 -10.26 16.69 -10.58
CA SER A 241 -11.54 15.98 -10.54
C SER A 241 -12.53 16.55 -9.52
N GLY A 242 -12.06 17.38 -8.58
CA GLY A 242 -12.87 17.95 -7.49
C GLY A 242 -13.35 16.91 -6.46
N LYS A 243 -12.83 15.70 -6.47
CA LYS A 243 -13.20 14.68 -5.48
C LYS A 243 -12.68 15.04 -4.10
N PRO A 244 -13.50 14.87 -3.04
CA PRO A 244 -13.03 15.09 -1.68
C PRO A 244 -11.80 14.23 -1.37
N MET A 245 -10.77 14.87 -0.81
CA MET A 245 -9.51 14.21 -0.50
C MET A 245 -9.08 14.53 0.94
N LEU A 246 -8.70 13.49 1.68
CA LEU A 246 -8.05 13.59 2.98
C LEU A 246 -6.62 13.06 2.87
N VAL A 247 -5.65 13.83 3.41
CA VAL A 247 -4.25 13.42 3.47
C VAL A 247 -3.79 13.40 4.92
N ILE A 248 -3.33 12.26 5.41
CA ILE A 248 -2.79 12.10 6.76
C ILE A 248 -1.30 11.77 6.67
N TRP A 249 -0.47 12.46 7.47
CA TRP A 249 0.98 12.28 7.42
C TRP A 249 1.65 12.41 8.79
N GLY A 250 2.62 11.51 9.06
CA GLY A 250 3.44 11.55 10.26
C GLY A 250 4.63 12.50 10.14
N THR A 251 4.96 13.27 11.21
CA THR A 251 6.09 14.23 11.17
C THR A 251 7.45 13.56 11.19
N GLU A 252 7.55 12.33 11.73
CA GLU A 252 8.80 11.57 11.83
C GLU A 252 8.90 10.47 10.76
N ASP A 253 8.14 10.60 9.67
CA ASP A 253 8.20 9.68 8.55
C ASP A 253 9.55 9.76 7.83
N HIS A 254 10.37 8.71 7.94
CA HIS A 254 11.69 8.64 7.30
C HIS A 254 11.65 7.96 5.93
N THR A 255 10.53 7.28 5.60
CA THR A 255 10.32 6.63 4.31
C THR A 255 9.76 7.60 3.29
N MET A 256 8.69 8.32 3.65
CA MET A 256 8.11 9.45 2.89
C MET A 256 8.26 10.71 3.74
N PRO A 257 9.40 11.41 3.68
CA PRO A 257 9.71 12.51 4.58
C PRO A 257 8.63 13.59 4.59
N TYR A 258 8.23 14.02 5.79
CA TYR A 258 7.11 14.92 6.00
C TYR A 258 7.18 16.25 5.21
N TYR A 259 8.37 16.74 4.89
CA TYR A 259 8.52 17.97 4.07
C TYR A 259 7.83 17.86 2.70
N GLN A 260 7.56 16.64 2.20
CA GLN A 260 6.83 16.43 0.95
C GLN A 260 5.35 16.84 1.04
N ILE A 261 4.82 17.06 2.25
CA ILE A 261 3.45 17.57 2.44
C ILE A 261 3.27 18.95 1.79
N ASP A 262 4.33 19.77 1.74
CA ASP A 262 4.25 21.09 1.13
C ASP A 262 4.05 20.96 -0.39
N ARG A 263 4.75 20.01 -1.01
CA ARG A 263 4.51 19.68 -2.42
C ARG A 263 3.11 19.13 -2.66
N MET A 264 2.63 18.27 -1.75
CA MET A 264 1.27 17.75 -1.82
C MET A 264 0.22 18.86 -1.75
N LYS A 265 0.43 19.86 -0.88
CA LYS A 265 -0.45 21.04 -0.78
C LYS A 265 -0.45 21.91 -2.03
N GLU A 266 0.69 22.02 -2.72
CA GLU A 266 0.77 22.72 -4.01
C GLU A 266 -0.02 21.98 -5.11
N VAL A 267 0.05 20.65 -5.13
CA VAL A 267 -0.57 19.82 -6.16
C VAL A 267 -2.06 19.61 -5.89
N CYS A 268 -2.44 19.42 -4.63
CA CYS A 268 -3.81 19.16 -4.20
C CYS A 268 -4.26 20.19 -3.15
N PRO A 269 -4.41 21.47 -3.50
CA PRO A 269 -4.66 22.57 -2.55
C PRO A 269 -6.01 22.44 -1.82
N ASP A 270 -6.99 21.79 -2.42
CA ASP A 270 -8.34 21.63 -1.86
C ASP A 270 -8.48 20.38 -0.95
N ALA A 271 -7.41 19.59 -0.80
CA ALA A 271 -7.42 18.47 0.11
C ALA A 271 -7.39 18.92 1.58
N VAL A 272 -8.03 18.13 2.46
CA VAL A 272 -7.91 18.28 3.90
C VAL A 272 -6.64 17.60 4.38
N TYR A 273 -5.84 18.28 5.20
CA TYR A 273 -4.56 17.79 5.70
C TYR A 273 -4.57 17.60 7.20
N VAL A 274 -4.26 16.38 7.65
CA VAL A 274 -4.11 16.02 9.06
C VAL A 274 -2.67 15.59 9.32
N THR A 275 -2.06 16.16 10.35
CA THR A 275 -0.68 15.89 10.72
C THR A 275 -0.62 15.11 12.03
N TYR A 276 0.06 13.98 12.02
CA TYR A 276 0.32 13.17 13.19
C TYR A 276 1.72 13.48 13.73
N ARG A 277 1.77 14.15 14.89
CA ARG A 277 3.06 14.45 15.53
C ARG A 277 3.72 13.18 16.04
N ASP A 278 5.04 13.13 15.88
CA ASP A 278 5.91 12.05 16.36
C ASP A 278 5.59 10.67 15.72
N SER A 279 4.76 10.64 14.66
CA SER A 279 4.38 9.39 13.99
C SER A 279 5.32 9.09 12.84
N LEU A 280 5.76 7.82 12.76
CA LEU A 280 6.59 7.25 11.70
C LEU A 280 5.76 6.79 10.51
N HIS A 281 6.39 6.24 9.46
CA HIS A 281 5.72 5.84 8.21
C HIS A 281 4.61 4.79 8.41
N MET A 282 4.79 3.88 9.36
CA MET A 282 3.85 2.77 9.58
C MET A 282 2.73 3.11 10.58
N PHE A 283 2.41 4.40 10.78
CA PHE A 283 1.30 4.82 11.64
C PHE A 283 -0.04 4.19 11.24
N VAL A 284 -0.21 3.78 9.98
CA VAL A 284 -1.40 3.02 9.54
C VAL A 284 -1.59 1.71 10.33
N TYR A 285 -0.50 1.09 10.78
CA TYR A 285 -0.53 -0.11 11.59
C TYR A 285 -0.69 0.22 13.09
N ASP A 286 0.03 1.23 13.56
CA ASP A 286 0.13 1.60 14.97
C ASP A 286 -1.04 2.44 15.47
N GLU A 287 -1.52 3.40 14.64
CA GLU A 287 -2.48 4.43 15.03
C GLU A 287 -3.83 4.28 14.29
N ALA A 288 -4.16 3.06 13.92
CA ALA A 288 -5.33 2.75 13.08
C ALA A 288 -6.66 3.27 13.66
N GLU A 289 -6.84 3.23 14.98
CA GLU A 289 -8.05 3.73 15.64
C GLU A 289 -8.19 5.25 15.50
N ARG A 290 -7.07 5.97 15.60
CA ARG A 290 -7.03 7.42 15.39
C ARG A 290 -7.34 7.77 13.93
N ILE A 291 -6.78 7.00 12.98
CA ILE A 291 -7.07 7.15 11.55
C ILE A 291 -8.56 6.93 11.28
N ALA A 292 -9.14 5.84 11.83
CA ALA A 292 -10.56 5.55 11.65
C ALA A 292 -11.46 6.67 12.21
N TRP A 293 -11.08 7.26 13.34
CA TRP A 293 -11.79 8.39 13.92
C TRP A 293 -11.68 9.64 13.02
N ASP A 294 -10.49 10.03 12.59
CA ASP A 294 -10.27 11.19 11.71
C ASP A 294 -11.00 11.05 10.37
N ILE A 295 -11.05 9.82 9.82
CA ILE A 295 -11.81 9.53 8.60
C ILE A 295 -13.30 9.80 8.81
N VAL A 296 -13.88 9.31 9.91
CA VAL A 296 -15.32 9.50 10.21
C VAL A 296 -15.64 10.97 10.43
N GLU A 297 -14.85 11.69 11.21
CA GLU A 297 -15.01 13.13 11.42
C GLU A 297 -14.97 13.89 10.08
N TRP A 298 -13.96 13.63 9.27
CA TRP A 298 -13.84 14.24 7.94
C TRP A 298 -15.03 13.93 7.04
N MET A 299 -15.54 12.69 7.04
CA MET A 299 -16.70 12.32 6.23
C MET A 299 -18.00 13.01 6.69
N ASN A 300 -18.13 13.30 7.99
CA ASN A 300 -19.28 14.02 8.53
C ASN A 300 -19.27 15.50 8.14
N ASP A 301 -18.10 16.09 7.92
CA ASP A 301 -17.94 17.50 7.53
C ASP A 301 -18.17 17.72 6.02
N ILE A 302 -18.18 16.65 5.21
CA ILE A 302 -18.45 16.75 3.77
C ILE A 302 -19.95 16.72 3.51
N PRO A 303 -20.51 17.67 2.74
CA PRO A 303 -21.91 17.61 2.32
C PRO A 303 -22.21 16.27 1.62
N LYS A 304 -23.26 15.59 2.08
CA LYS A 304 -23.78 14.42 1.37
C LYS A 304 -24.32 14.92 0.04
N GLY A 305 -23.63 14.57 -1.07
CA GLY A 305 -24.01 14.93 -2.44
C GLY A 305 -25.28 14.24 -2.89
#